data_da794598b6f7950d9e76e6c1570c2597
#
_entry.id   da794598b6f7950d9e76e6c1570c2597
#
_cell.length_a   1.000
_cell.length_b   1.000
_cell.length_c   1.000
_cell.angle_alpha   90.00
_cell.angle_beta   90.00
_cell.angle_gamma   90.00
#
_symmetry.space_group_name_H-M   'P 1'
#
loop_
_entity.id
_entity.type
_entity.pdbx_description
1 polymer ?
#
loop_
_entity_poly.entity_id
_entity_poly.type
_entity_poly.pdbx_seq_one_letter_code
_entity_poly.pdbx_strand_id
1 'polypeptide(L)'
;IANILSASTAIDLNDSIEVGARFSKKPVNTFNLSITSSPAQGGATTGSGNFEENEIIVVTAAPKIGYSFVKWAGEGISDQNSSLSLILKKDSNLTAYFELEKHKLTLSKTLGGTTSGTGLYDHGTIVQIIATPDEGFRFKEWIGEGITGISTPIFYVEVEKDKNLTATFEKEMFELKTTSNTGGSVEGAGIFEFGETVIVKAIPETGYKFVSWNGLEGKTKAESSLIMENNLTVDAVFQKITLSSLSSAKSIGSNWFEHWFGYFYEDSSGWAYHTEFGWIYLAIQNDESIWFWSENFSWLWVNESTRGKNLYWKEDEKSWVYFPLINPSNKIYYSYNNQQWIEQNLPTSKR
;
A
#
# COMPACT_ATOMS: atom_id res chain seq x y z
N ILE A 1 -53.91 -84.96 45.34
CA ILE A 1 -52.87 -84.05 44.76
C ILE A 1 -53.38 -82.65 45.06
N ALA A 2 -52.63 -81.95 45.94
CA ALA A 2 -52.99 -80.58 46.33
C ALA A 2 -52.77 -79.58 45.18
N ASN A 3 -53.53 -78.47 45.15
CA ASN A 3 -53.46 -77.45 44.12
C ASN A 3 -52.11 -76.65 44.21
N ILE A 4 -51.25 -76.86 43.25
CA ILE A 4 -49.92 -76.33 43.18
C ILE A 4 -49.86 -74.86 42.78
N LEU A 5 -51.02 -74.18 42.57
CA LEU A 5 -51.07 -72.75 42.22
C LEU A 5 -51.21 -71.83 43.43
N SER A 6 -51.23 -72.32 44.62
CA SER A 6 -51.29 -71.57 45.89
C SER A 6 -49.94 -71.66 46.64
N ALA A 7 -49.45 -70.54 47.15
CA ALA A 7 -48.20 -70.48 47.95
C ALA A 7 -48.36 -71.09 49.33
N SER A 8 -49.59 -71.48 49.75
CA SER A 8 -49.91 -72.19 50.97
C SER A 8 -50.75 -73.41 50.66
N THR A 9 -50.30 -74.52 51.15
CA THR A 9 -51.01 -75.80 51.04
C THR A 9 -51.01 -76.50 52.43
N ALA A 10 -52.17 -76.94 52.87
CA ALA A 10 -52.30 -77.78 54.10
C ALA A 10 -52.17 -79.28 53.73
N ILE A 11 -51.30 -79.97 54.42
CA ILE A 11 -51.12 -81.42 54.27
C ILE A 11 -51.43 -82.08 55.64
N ASP A 12 -52.37 -83.08 55.68
CA ASP A 12 -52.57 -83.88 56.84
C ASP A 12 -51.47 -84.94 56.98
N LEU A 13 -50.71 -84.87 58.07
CA LEU A 13 -49.56 -85.73 58.29
C LEU A 13 -49.96 -86.96 59.14
N ASN A 14 -50.48 -88.03 58.47
CA ASN A 14 -50.75 -89.32 59.13
C ASN A 14 -49.63 -90.37 58.97
N ASP A 15 -48.64 -90.05 58.11
CA ASP A 15 -47.43 -90.83 57.82
C ASP A 15 -46.24 -89.94 57.54
N SER A 16 -45.03 -90.47 57.54
CA SER A 16 -43.81 -89.77 57.16
C SER A 16 -43.84 -89.41 55.65
N ILE A 17 -44.14 -88.16 55.35
CA ILE A 17 -44.17 -87.61 53.97
C ILE A 17 -43.06 -86.67 53.76
N GLU A 18 -42.23 -86.89 52.73
CA GLU A 18 -41.23 -85.95 52.30
C GLU A 18 -41.90 -84.91 51.38
N VAL A 19 -41.85 -83.62 51.78
CA VAL A 19 -42.42 -82.50 51.00
C VAL A 19 -41.31 -81.72 50.33
N GLY A 20 -41.22 -81.80 49.01
CA GLY A 20 -40.29 -81.07 48.22
C GLY A 20 -41.02 -79.98 47.44
N ALA A 21 -40.65 -78.74 47.68
CA ALA A 21 -41.10 -77.62 46.83
C ALA A 21 -40.10 -77.38 45.66
N ARG A 22 -40.61 -77.40 44.46
CA ARG A 22 -39.82 -77.01 43.27
C ARG A 22 -40.23 -75.59 42.86
N PHE A 23 -39.31 -74.71 42.90
CA PHE A 23 -39.47 -73.35 42.38
C PHE A 23 -38.92 -73.32 40.98
N SER A 24 -39.66 -72.83 39.98
CA SER A 24 -39.18 -72.45 38.68
C SER A 24 -39.19 -70.93 38.63
N LYS A 25 -38.09 -70.35 38.11
CA LYS A 25 -38.02 -68.90 37.86
C LYS A 25 -39.18 -68.54 36.91
N LYS A 26 -40.03 -67.58 37.33
CA LYS A 26 -41.10 -67.07 36.45
C LYS A 26 -40.47 -66.55 35.14
N PRO A 27 -41.03 -66.89 33.99
CA PRO A 27 -40.61 -66.30 32.77
C PRO A 27 -40.64 -64.76 32.88
N VAL A 28 -39.52 -64.13 32.70
CA VAL A 28 -39.40 -62.63 32.65
C VAL A 28 -39.59 -62.24 31.21
N ASN A 29 -40.49 -61.29 30.95
CA ASN A 29 -40.62 -60.72 29.61
C ASN A 29 -39.34 -59.93 29.32
N THR A 30 -38.78 -60.01 28.09
CA THR A 30 -37.67 -59.23 27.62
C THR A 30 -38.09 -58.42 26.41
N PHE A 31 -37.59 -57.21 26.34
CA PHE A 31 -37.89 -56.30 25.23
C PHE A 31 -36.57 -55.86 24.59
N ASN A 32 -36.61 -55.69 23.27
CA ASN A 32 -35.46 -55.22 22.48
C ASN A 32 -35.42 -53.67 22.34
N LEU A 33 -34.33 -53.07 22.63
CA LEU A 33 -34.03 -51.64 22.31
C LEU A 33 -33.06 -51.55 21.17
N SER A 34 -33.54 -51.06 20.04
CA SER A 34 -32.69 -50.73 18.89
C SER A 34 -32.40 -49.22 18.89
N ILE A 35 -31.14 -48.87 18.81
CA ILE A 35 -30.72 -47.47 18.79
C ILE A 35 -29.99 -47.19 17.47
N THR A 36 -30.33 -46.03 16.84
CA THR A 36 -29.69 -45.53 15.60
C THR A 36 -29.20 -44.11 15.79
N SER A 37 -28.18 -43.74 15.03
CA SER A 37 -27.66 -42.33 14.93
C SER A 37 -28.12 -41.72 13.62
N SER A 38 -28.56 -40.47 13.66
CA SER A 38 -28.96 -39.70 12.47
C SER A 38 -28.30 -38.31 12.50
N PRO A 39 -27.36 -37.98 11.54
CA PRO A 39 -26.77 -38.90 10.56
C PRO A 39 -25.87 -39.96 11.23
N ALA A 40 -25.64 -41.10 10.57
CA ALA A 40 -24.84 -42.19 11.11
C ALA A 40 -23.42 -41.82 11.53
N GLN A 41 -22.83 -40.84 10.83
CA GLN A 41 -21.48 -40.30 11.14
C GLN A 41 -21.49 -39.30 12.30
N GLY A 42 -22.66 -38.83 12.77
CA GLY A 42 -22.75 -37.69 13.71
C GLY A 42 -22.32 -38.04 15.13
N GLY A 43 -22.37 -39.30 15.53
CA GLY A 43 -22.01 -39.70 16.88
C GLY A 43 -22.12 -41.20 17.12
N ALA A 44 -21.69 -41.62 18.30
CA ALA A 44 -21.83 -42.99 18.81
C ALA A 44 -22.92 -43.04 19.86
N THR A 45 -23.61 -44.18 19.93
CA THR A 45 -24.66 -44.44 20.93
C THR A 45 -24.36 -45.70 21.69
N THR A 46 -24.83 -45.76 22.95
CA THR A 46 -24.75 -46.95 23.80
C THR A 46 -26.12 -47.25 24.41
N GLY A 47 -26.33 -48.49 24.89
CA GLY A 47 -27.55 -48.89 25.57
C GLY A 47 -28.55 -49.68 24.72
N SER A 48 -28.20 -50.10 23.49
CA SER A 48 -29.00 -51.04 22.70
C SER A 48 -28.84 -52.46 23.24
N GLY A 49 -29.90 -53.29 23.15
CA GLY A 49 -29.92 -54.69 23.61
C GLY A 49 -31.28 -55.23 23.99
N ASN A 50 -31.24 -56.38 24.62
CA ASN A 50 -32.43 -57.02 25.19
C ASN A 50 -32.43 -56.83 26.71
N PHE A 51 -33.52 -56.35 27.28
CA PHE A 51 -33.63 -55.97 28.69
C PHE A 51 -34.88 -56.62 29.31
N GLU A 52 -34.81 -56.96 30.60
CA GLU A 52 -35.93 -57.49 31.32
C GLU A 52 -36.99 -56.40 31.54
N GLU A 53 -38.21 -56.83 31.68
CA GLU A 53 -39.32 -55.93 32.00
C GLU A 53 -39.07 -55.20 33.33
N ASN A 54 -39.25 -53.85 33.35
CA ASN A 54 -38.98 -52.95 34.46
C ASN A 54 -37.50 -52.72 34.76
N GLU A 55 -36.60 -53.21 33.93
CA GLU A 55 -35.16 -52.84 34.03
C GLU A 55 -34.94 -51.35 33.64
N ILE A 56 -34.12 -50.65 34.44
CA ILE A 56 -33.76 -49.29 34.14
C ILE A 56 -32.55 -49.31 33.17
N ILE A 57 -32.74 -48.79 31.96
CA ILE A 57 -31.73 -48.71 30.89
C ILE A 57 -31.21 -47.30 30.81
N VAL A 58 -29.90 -47.16 30.76
CA VAL A 58 -29.27 -45.86 30.47
C VAL A 58 -28.75 -45.89 29.04
N VAL A 59 -29.23 -44.97 28.22
CA VAL A 59 -28.75 -44.77 26.87
C VAL A 59 -27.89 -43.49 26.84
N THR A 60 -26.81 -43.51 26.07
CA THR A 60 -25.97 -42.34 25.90
C THR A 60 -25.67 -42.03 24.43
N ALA A 61 -25.58 -40.75 24.10
CA ALA A 61 -25.16 -40.25 22.80
C ALA A 61 -23.90 -39.42 22.95
N ALA A 62 -22.85 -39.82 22.25
CA ALA A 62 -21.55 -39.12 22.23
C ALA A 62 -21.31 -38.54 20.84
N PRO A 63 -21.39 -37.20 20.65
CA PRO A 63 -21.10 -36.57 19.38
C PRO A 63 -19.67 -36.84 18.92
N LYS A 64 -19.45 -37.00 17.64
CA LYS A 64 -18.10 -36.94 17.04
C LYS A 64 -17.67 -35.48 16.86
N ILE A 65 -16.38 -35.30 16.64
CA ILE A 65 -15.80 -33.98 16.37
C ILE A 65 -16.60 -33.28 15.27
N GLY A 66 -16.97 -32.03 15.49
CA GLY A 66 -17.75 -31.21 14.59
C GLY A 66 -19.24 -31.46 14.59
N TYR A 67 -19.75 -32.36 15.46
CA TYR A 67 -21.19 -32.58 15.66
C TYR A 67 -21.59 -32.22 17.06
N SER A 68 -22.82 -31.76 17.20
CA SER A 68 -23.53 -31.62 18.47
C SER A 68 -24.71 -32.58 18.54
N PHE A 69 -24.99 -33.10 19.76
CA PHE A 69 -26.20 -33.89 20.00
C PHE A 69 -27.41 -32.95 20.09
N VAL A 70 -28.47 -33.29 19.37
CA VAL A 70 -29.68 -32.46 19.32
C VAL A 70 -30.75 -33.06 20.25
N LYS A 71 -31.11 -34.34 20.06
CA LYS A 71 -32.16 -35.00 20.82
C LYS A 71 -32.18 -36.49 20.58
N TRP A 72 -32.82 -37.20 21.52
CA TRP A 72 -33.40 -38.51 21.32
C TRP A 72 -34.82 -38.38 20.77
N ALA A 73 -35.21 -39.23 19.84
CA ALA A 73 -36.60 -39.34 19.40
C ALA A 73 -36.97 -40.79 19.03
N GLY A 74 -38.16 -41.23 19.40
CA GLY A 74 -38.74 -42.56 19.12
C GLY A 74 -39.72 -42.97 20.18
N GLU A 75 -40.77 -43.76 19.80
CA GLU A 75 -41.77 -44.36 20.71
C GLU A 75 -42.36 -43.39 21.75
N GLY A 76 -42.62 -42.13 21.38
CA GLY A 76 -43.10 -41.08 22.28
C GLY A 76 -42.06 -40.40 23.17
N ILE A 77 -40.75 -40.73 22.99
CA ILE A 77 -39.63 -40.10 23.64
C ILE A 77 -39.19 -38.95 22.79
N SER A 78 -39.00 -37.78 23.39
CA SER A 78 -38.28 -36.62 22.81
C SER A 78 -37.52 -35.96 23.94
N ASP A 79 -36.20 -36.17 24.01
CA ASP A 79 -35.36 -35.69 25.09
C ASP A 79 -34.05 -35.08 24.53
N GLN A 80 -33.62 -33.96 25.09
CA GLN A 80 -32.41 -33.25 24.69
C GLN A 80 -31.17 -33.56 25.55
N ASN A 81 -31.33 -34.37 26.59
CA ASN A 81 -30.17 -34.80 27.38
C ASN A 81 -29.46 -35.93 26.65
N SER A 82 -28.16 -35.80 26.46
CA SER A 82 -27.34 -36.83 25.80
C SER A 82 -27.30 -38.18 26.57
N SER A 83 -27.66 -38.17 27.83
CA SER A 83 -27.88 -39.38 28.66
C SER A 83 -29.30 -39.43 29.11
N LEU A 84 -30.00 -40.55 28.84
CA LEU A 84 -31.40 -40.72 29.13
C LEU A 84 -31.63 -42.09 29.83
N SER A 85 -32.39 -42.09 30.92
CA SER A 85 -32.88 -43.33 31.57
C SER A 85 -34.26 -43.64 31.15
N LEU A 86 -34.51 -44.89 30.76
CA LEU A 86 -35.85 -45.38 30.31
C LEU A 86 -36.16 -46.82 30.78
N ILE A 87 -37.42 -47.18 30.74
CA ILE A 87 -37.91 -48.51 31.02
C ILE A 87 -38.75 -48.96 29.84
N LEU A 88 -38.44 -50.14 29.29
CA LEU A 88 -39.18 -50.68 28.15
C LEU A 88 -40.49 -51.43 28.66
N LYS A 89 -41.56 -51.25 27.90
CA LYS A 89 -42.79 -51.98 28.01
C LYS A 89 -43.11 -52.78 26.76
N LYS A 90 -42.33 -52.62 25.71
CA LYS A 90 -42.40 -53.32 24.42
C LYS A 90 -41.06 -53.07 23.67
N ASP A 91 -40.83 -53.81 22.60
CA ASP A 91 -39.76 -53.54 21.69
C ASP A 91 -39.81 -52.08 21.19
N SER A 92 -38.72 -51.43 21.20
CA SER A 92 -38.65 -49.99 20.94
C SER A 92 -37.47 -49.60 20.07
N ASN A 93 -37.66 -48.56 19.24
CA ASN A 93 -36.65 -47.94 18.44
C ASN A 93 -36.39 -46.49 18.90
N LEU A 94 -35.14 -46.14 19.10
CA LEU A 94 -34.73 -44.80 19.53
C LEU A 94 -33.67 -44.26 18.57
N THR A 95 -33.80 -43.02 18.16
CA THR A 95 -32.83 -42.35 17.27
C THR A 95 -32.20 -41.20 18.02
N ALA A 96 -30.85 -41.18 18.02
CA ALA A 96 -30.05 -40.05 18.44
C ALA A 96 -29.82 -39.12 17.23
N TYR A 97 -30.31 -37.90 17.35
CA TYR A 97 -30.11 -36.88 16.30
C TYR A 97 -28.92 -36.02 16.63
N PHE A 98 -28.07 -35.84 15.61
CA PHE A 98 -26.90 -35.00 15.66
C PHE A 98 -26.95 -33.99 14.53
N GLU A 99 -26.33 -32.81 14.71
CA GLU A 99 -26.15 -31.78 13.66
C GLU A 99 -24.71 -31.34 13.59
N LEU A 100 -24.27 -30.90 12.41
CA LEU A 100 -22.96 -30.28 12.24
C LEU A 100 -22.93 -28.94 12.99
N GLU A 101 -21.87 -28.73 13.74
CA GLU A 101 -21.61 -27.45 14.38
C GLU A 101 -21.37 -26.40 13.32
N LYS A 102 -21.78 -25.17 13.62
CA LYS A 102 -21.54 -24.02 12.75
C LYS A 102 -20.57 -23.06 13.42
N HIS A 103 -19.58 -22.61 12.63
CA HIS A 103 -18.55 -21.70 13.09
C HIS A 103 -18.56 -20.46 12.27
N LYS A 104 -18.27 -19.32 12.92
CA LYS A 104 -18.22 -18.01 12.29
C LYS A 104 -16.83 -17.71 11.78
N LEU A 105 -16.70 -17.45 10.47
CA LEU A 105 -15.53 -16.85 9.86
C LEU A 105 -15.77 -15.35 9.72
N THR A 106 -14.98 -14.55 10.43
CA THR A 106 -15.03 -13.09 10.37
C THR A 106 -13.79 -12.59 9.69
N LEU A 107 -13.96 -11.80 8.62
CA LEU A 107 -12.88 -11.13 7.93
C LEU A 107 -12.92 -9.64 8.25
N SER A 108 -11.78 -9.10 8.64
CA SER A 108 -11.50 -7.67 8.77
C SER A 108 -10.39 -7.25 7.81
N LYS A 109 -10.17 -5.97 7.70
CA LYS A 109 -9.17 -5.41 6.78
C LYS A 109 -8.56 -4.12 7.32
N THR A 110 -7.34 -3.80 6.90
CA THR A 110 -6.79 -2.46 7.01
C THR A 110 -7.35 -1.55 5.91
N LEU A 111 -6.98 -0.29 5.90
CA LEU A 111 -7.29 0.61 4.80
C LEU A 111 -6.64 0.09 3.50
N GLY A 112 -7.29 0.30 2.35
CA GLY A 112 -6.71 0.07 1.03
C GLY A 112 -7.20 -1.20 0.32
N GLY A 113 -8.36 -1.74 0.68
CA GLY A 113 -8.94 -2.86 -0.05
C GLY A 113 -10.24 -3.38 0.54
N THR A 114 -10.75 -4.47 -0.02
CA THR A 114 -11.97 -5.17 0.42
C THR A 114 -11.71 -6.66 0.65
N THR A 115 -12.60 -7.33 1.37
CA THR A 115 -12.52 -8.76 1.62
C THR A 115 -13.85 -9.43 1.33
N SER A 116 -13.83 -10.70 0.90
CA SER A 116 -15.00 -11.56 0.76
C SER A 116 -14.75 -12.96 1.33
N GLY A 117 -15.82 -13.61 1.82
CA GLY A 117 -15.77 -14.94 2.45
C GLY A 117 -16.19 -14.98 3.91
N THR A 118 -16.60 -13.85 4.51
CA THR A 118 -17.21 -13.82 5.86
C THR A 118 -18.53 -14.58 5.85
N GLY A 119 -18.76 -15.40 6.88
CA GLY A 119 -20.01 -16.15 6.97
C GLY A 119 -20.07 -17.09 8.17
N LEU A 120 -21.17 -17.84 8.24
CA LEU A 120 -21.38 -18.95 9.16
C LEU A 120 -21.32 -20.24 8.34
N TYR A 121 -20.43 -21.15 8.67
CA TYR A 121 -20.11 -22.35 7.90
C TYR A 121 -20.21 -23.60 8.77
N ASP A 122 -20.58 -24.71 8.17
CA ASP A 122 -20.53 -26.01 8.84
C ASP A 122 -19.07 -26.39 9.15
N HIS A 123 -18.86 -27.08 10.25
CA HIS A 123 -17.56 -27.60 10.69
C HIS A 123 -16.84 -28.34 9.56
N GLY A 124 -15.57 -28.04 9.36
CA GLY A 124 -14.72 -28.63 8.31
C GLY A 124 -14.95 -28.07 6.89
N THR A 125 -15.80 -27.05 6.75
CA THR A 125 -16.01 -26.42 5.44
C THR A 125 -14.72 -25.68 5.03
N ILE A 126 -14.25 -25.93 3.80
CA ILE A 126 -13.15 -25.17 3.19
C ILE A 126 -13.74 -23.98 2.47
N VAL A 127 -13.45 -22.79 2.95
CA VAL A 127 -13.94 -21.51 2.43
C VAL A 127 -12.84 -20.79 1.69
N GLN A 128 -13.11 -20.34 0.46
CA GLN A 128 -12.26 -19.41 -0.27
C GLN A 128 -12.47 -18.01 0.29
N ILE A 129 -11.38 -17.36 0.73
CA ILE A 129 -11.36 -15.96 1.10
C ILE A 129 -10.57 -15.18 0.07
N ILE A 130 -11.00 -13.93 -0.20
CA ILE A 130 -10.40 -13.08 -1.21
C ILE A 130 -10.18 -11.71 -0.59
N ALA A 131 -8.97 -11.17 -0.78
CA ALA A 131 -8.62 -9.78 -0.53
C ALA A 131 -8.44 -9.08 -1.88
N THR A 132 -9.14 -7.97 -2.09
CA THR A 132 -9.07 -7.17 -3.32
C THR A 132 -8.51 -5.79 -2.96
N PRO A 133 -7.29 -5.44 -3.40
CA PRO A 133 -6.73 -4.12 -3.19
C PRO A 133 -7.55 -3.04 -3.91
N ASP A 134 -7.64 -1.86 -3.31
CA ASP A 134 -8.09 -0.64 -3.96
C ASP A 134 -6.97 -0.07 -4.84
N GLU A 135 -7.30 0.89 -5.71
CA GLU A 135 -6.31 1.57 -6.56
C GLU A 135 -5.19 2.20 -5.72
N GLY A 136 -3.95 2.01 -6.13
CA GLY A 136 -2.75 2.48 -5.43
C GLY A 136 -2.37 1.70 -4.17
N PHE A 137 -3.04 0.59 -3.92
CA PHE A 137 -2.70 -0.32 -2.85
C PHE A 137 -2.37 -1.71 -3.40
N ARG A 138 -1.55 -2.44 -2.66
CA ARG A 138 -1.30 -3.86 -2.89
C ARG A 138 -1.66 -4.66 -1.64
N PHE A 139 -2.12 -5.88 -1.86
CA PHE A 139 -2.30 -6.83 -0.77
C PHE A 139 -0.94 -7.20 -0.19
N LYS A 140 -0.84 -7.16 1.15
CA LYS A 140 0.38 -7.53 1.86
C LYS A 140 0.32 -8.97 2.35
N GLU A 141 -0.61 -9.24 3.25
CA GLU A 141 -0.77 -10.57 3.83
C GLU A 141 -2.11 -10.75 4.57
N TRP A 142 -2.49 -12.01 4.77
CA TRP A 142 -3.49 -12.41 5.74
C TRP A 142 -2.84 -12.68 7.09
N ILE A 143 -3.43 -12.15 8.17
CA ILE A 143 -3.03 -12.38 9.55
C ILE A 143 -4.23 -12.76 10.40
N GLY A 144 -4.02 -13.58 11.46
CA GLY A 144 -5.06 -13.96 12.40
C GLY A 144 -4.76 -15.29 13.09
N GLU A 145 -5.74 -15.84 13.79
CA GLU A 145 -5.56 -17.06 14.55
C GLU A 145 -5.15 -18.26 13.68
N GLY A 146 -3.93 -18.75 13.92
CA GLY A 146 -3.35 -19.89 13.21
C GLY A 146 -2.86 -19.58 11.79
N ILE A 147 -2.83 -18.30 11.38
CA ILE A 147 -2.38 -17.84 10.08
C ILE A 147 -1.41 -16.66 10.25
N THR A 148 -0.21 -16.80 9.70
CA THR A 148 0.79 -15.74 9.63
C THR A 148 1.52 -15.82 8.30
N GLY A 149 1.73 -14.66 7.64
CA GLY A 149 2.59 -14.56 6.47
C GLY A 149 2.01 -15.15 5.18
N ILE A 150 0.70 -15.26 5.04
CA ILE A 150 0.06 -15.66 3.78
C ILE A 150 -0.02 -14.45 2.87
N SER A 151 0.88 -14.37 1.90
CA SER A 151 1.03 -13.25 0.96
C SER A 151 0.22 -13.42 -0.34
N THR A 152 -0.61 -14.46 -0.45
CA THR A 152 -1.53 -14.63 -1.59
C THR A 152 -2.90 -14.02 -1.26
N PRO A 153 -3.46 -13.15 -2.12
CA PRO A 153 -4.73 -12.49 -1.84
C PRO A 153 -5.92 -13.46 -1.85
N ILE A 154 -5.79 -14.58 -2.54
CA ILE A 154 -6.78 -15.67 -2.54
C ILE A 154 -6.23 -16.82 -1.71
N PHE A 155 -6.98 -17.21 -0.68
CA PHE A 155 -6.58 -18.27 0.24
C PHE A 155 -7.77 -19.16 0.61
N TYR A 156 -7.51 -20.40 0.98
CA TYR A 156 -8.52 -21.38 1.40
C TYR A 156 -8.35 -21.67 2.88
N VAL A 157 -9.43 -21.47 3.65
CA VAL A 157 -9.47 -21.64 5.10
C VAL A 157 -10.43 -22.78 5.45
N GLU A 158 -9.95 -23.78 6.18
CA GLU A 158 -10.81 -24.78 6.80
C GLU A 158 -11.37 -24.23 8.11
N VAL A 159 -12.70 -24.27 8.26
CA VAL A 159 -13.45 -23.69 9.37
C VAL A 159 -13.85 -24.77 10.36
N GLU A 160 -12.98 -25.07 11.32
CA GLU A 160 -13.21 -26.05 12.41
C GLU A 160 -13.64 -25.39 13.72
N LYS A 161 -13.50 -24.07 13.84
CA LYS A 161 -13.89 -23.23 14.96
C LYS A 161 -14.10 -21.79 14.48
N ASP A 162 -14.65 -20.95 15.33
CA ASP A 162 -14.71 -19.51 15.04
C ASP A 162 -13.31 -18.97 14.73
N LYS A 163 -13.18 -18.21 13.64
CA LYS A 163 -11.91 -17.63 13.19
C LYS A 163 -12.09 -16.15 12.85
N ASN A 164 -11.09 -15.37 13.26
CA ASN A 164 -10.98 -13.97 12.89
C ASN A 164 -9.69 -13.78 12.10
N LEU A 165 -9.81 -13.32 10.83
CA LEU A 165 -8.69 -13.06 9.95
C LEU A 165 -8.74 -11.62 9.46
N THR A 166 -7.56 -11.03 9.24
CA THR A 166 -7.43 -9.66 8.77
C THR A 166 -6.59 -9.64 7.50
N ALA A 167 -7.12 -9.04 6.45
CA ALA A 167 -6.36 -8.68 5.26
C ALA A 167 -5.59 -7.38 5.52
N THR A 168 -4.30 -7.39 5.29
CA THR A 168 -3.49 -6.18 5.37
C THR A 168 -3.12 -5.70 3.97
N PHE A 169 -3.22 -4.38 3.77
CA PHE A 169 -2.86 -3.71 2.53
C PHE A 169 -1.81 -2.66 2.83
N GLU A 170 -0.99 -2.36 1.84
CA GLU A 170 -0.01 -1.28 1.89
C GLU A 170 -0.05 -0.49 0.60
N LYS A 171 0.31 0.79 0.65
CA LYS A 171 0.36 1.63 -0.54
C LYS A 171 1.43 1.15 -1.50
N GLU A 172 1.15 1.28 -2.79
CA GLU A 172 2.16 1.08 -3.82
C GLU A 172 3.19 2.22 -3.80
N MET A 173 4.43 1.88 -4.13
CA MET A 173 5.55 2.81 -4.18
C MET A 173 5.99 3.00 -5.62
N PHE A 174 6.19 4.25 -6.01
CA PHE A 174 6.60 4.63 -7.36
C PHE A 174 7.90 5.43 -7.36
N GLU A 175 8.73 5.19 -8.36
CA GLU A 175 10.00 5.86 -8.56
C GLU A 175 9.82 7.09 -9.48
N LEU A 176 10.24 8.25 -8.99
CA LEU A 176 10.41 9.47 -9.78
C LEU A 176 11.88 9.62 -10.15
N LYS A 177 12.20 9.51 -11.43
CA LYS A 177 13.52 9.81 -11.98
C LYS A 177 13.55 11.23 -12.53
N THR A 178 14.64 11.94 -12.26
CA THR A 178 14.87 13.27 -12.81
C THR A 178 16.13 13.26 -13.65
N THR A 179 16.05 13.90 -14.81
CA THR A 179 17.18 14.12 -15.72
C THR A 179 17.19 15.57 -16.19
N SER A 180 18.29 15.98 -16.79
CA SER A 180 18.40 17.27 -17.44
C SER A 180 19.41 17.20 -18.59
N ASN A 181 19.27 18.10 -19.57
CA ASN A 181 20.33 18.38 -20.51
C ASN A 181 21.44 19.24 -19.85
N THR A 182 22.47 19.57 -20.60
CA THR A 182 23.55 20.49 -20.14
C THR A 182 22.98 21.85 -19.75
N GLY A 183 23.42 22.38 -18.62
CA GLY A 183 23.11 23.74 -18.17
C GLY A 183 22.25 23.83 -16.92
N GLY A 184 22.08 22.73 -16.18
CA GLY A 184 21.40 22.75 -14.91
C GLY A 184 21.24 21.39 -14.28
N SER A 185 20.58 21.34 -13.12
CA SER A 185 20.23 20.13 -12.39
C SER A 185 18.77 20.12 -11.99
N VAL A 186 18.30 18.96 -11.54
CA VAL A 186 16.92 18.77 -11.07
C VAL A 186 16.93 18.15 -9.69
N GLU A 187 16.15 18.71 -8.78
CA GLU A 187 15.84 18.15 -7.47
C GLU A 187 14.44 17.50 -7.49
N GLY A 188 14.19 16.55 -6.58
CA GLY A 188 12.89 15.92 -6.39
C GLY A 188 12.83 14.44 -6.78
N ALA A 189 13.92 13.83 -7.25
CA ALA A 189 13.98 12.38 -7.50
C ALA A 189 13.81 11.58 -6.20
N GLY A 190 13.17 10.41 -6.27
CA GLY A 190 12.96 9.56 -5.12
C GLY A 190 11.95 8.45 -5.34
N ILE A 191 11.61 7.75 -4.26
CA ILE A 191 10.54 6.75 -4.21
C ILE A 191 9.44 7.30 -3.29
N PHE A 192 8.22 7.34 -3.79
CA PHE A 192 7.08 7.99 -3.15
C PHE A 192 5.87 7.07 -3.12
N GLU A 193 4.98 7.27 -2.15
CA GLU A 193 3.73 6.52 -2.07
C GLU A 193 2.74 6.97 -3.17
N PHE A 194 1.87 6.06 -3.59
CA PHE A 194 0.73 6.42 -4.44
C PHE A 194 -0.07 7.59 -3.87
N GLY A 195 -0.37 8.58 -4.73
CA GLY A 195 -1.10 9.77 -4.35
C GLY A 195 -0.28 10.83 -3.61
N GLU A 196 1.01 10.61 -3.37
CA GLU A 196 1.89 11.61 -2.76
C GLU A 196 2.15 12.77 -3.71
N THR A 197 2.07 14.00 -3.18
CA THR A 197 2.40 15.20 -3.94
C THR A 197 3.89 15.51 -3.79
N VAL A 198 4.60 15.49 -4.90
CA VAL A 198 6.05 15.74 -4.96
C VAL A 198 6.31 17.05 -5.69
N ILE A 199 7.35 17.78 -5.26
CA ILE A 199 7.83 18.98 -5.92
C ILE A 199 9.13 18.62 -6.67
N VAL A 200 9.17 18.92 -7.96
CA VAL A 200 10.40 18.92 -8.76
C VAL A 200 10.86 20.34 -8.99
N LYS A 201 12.17 20.54 -8.94
CA LYS A 201 12.77 21.88 -9.11
C LYS A 201 13.93 21.81 -10.08
N ALA A 202 13.79 22.54 -11.18
CA ALA A 202 14.86 22.77 -12.13
C ALA A 202 15.75 23.92 -11.64
N ILE A 203 17.04 23.69 -11.56
CA ILE A 203 18.04 24.65 -11.08
C ILE A 203 19.01 24.93 -12.23
N PRO A 204 18.83 26.07 -12.96
CA PRO A 204 19.74 26.45 -14.01
C PRO A 204 21.12 26.78 -13.46
N GLU A 205 22.18 26.40 -14.19
CA GLU A 205 23.53 26.90 -13.97
C GLU A 205 23.65 28.33 -14.46
N THR A 206 24.72 29.03 -14.01
CA THR A 206 25.02 30.38 -14.47
C THR A 206 25.13 30.42 -15.99
N GLY A 207 24.43 31.35 -16.62
CA GLY A 207 24.37 31.48 -18.07
C GLY A 207 23.39 30.59 -18.78
N TYR A 208 22.54 29.88 -18.04
CA TYR A 208 21.45 29.09 -18.59
C TYR A 208 20.11 29.49 -17.97
N LYS A 209 19.04 29.26 -18.71
CA LYS A 209 17.66 29.43 -18.24
C LYS A 209 16.89 28.14 -18.40
N PHE A 210 15.97 27.90 -17.47
CA PHE A 210 14.99 26.84 -17.62
C PHE A 210 14.01 27.18 -18.76
N VAL A 211 13.70 26.22 -19.62
CA VAL A 211 12.80 26.37 -20.76
C VAL A 211 11.51 25.62 -20.54
N SER A 212 11.61 24.32 -20.25
CA SER A 212 10.44 23.44 -20.15
C SER A 212 10.77 22.15 -19.41
N TRP A 213 9.71 21.47 -19.03
CA TRP A 213 9.75 20.08 -18.61
C TRP A 213 9.35 19.15 -19.76
N ASN A 214 10.07 18.06 -19.95
CA ASN A 214 9.58 16.87 -20.65
C ASN A 214 9.05 15.90 -19.62
N GLY A 215 7.91 15.23 -19.88
CA GLY A 215 7.27 14.31 -18.95
C GLY A 215 6.35 14.97 -17.91
N LEU A 216 6.21 16.32 -17.93
CA LEU A 216 5.23 17.05 -17.11
C LEU A 216 4.36 17.93 -18.00
N GLU A 217 3.26 17.37 -18.48
CA GLU A 217 2.34 18.12 -19.33
C GLU A 217 1.73 19.33 -18.61
N GLY A 218 1.67 20.46 -19.31
CA GLY A 218 1.07 21.71 -18.82
C GLY A 218 1.86 22.43 -17.70
N LYS A 219 3.04 21.94 -17.29
CA LYS A 219 3.88 22.58 -16.28
C LYS A 219 4.96 23.42 -16.97
N THR A 220 4.91 24.74 -16.73
CA THR A 220 5.80 25.71 -17.36
C THR A 220 6.77 26.39 -16.39
N LYS A 221 6.60 26.20 -15.08
CA LYS A 221 7.45 26.78 -14.05
C LYS A 221 8.61 25.85 -13.70
N ALA A 222 9.78 26.42 -13.43
CA ALA A 222 10.95 25.67 -12.98
C ALA A 222 10.70 24.88 -11.68
N GLU A 223 9.84 25.36 -10.81
CA GLU A 223 9.33 24.61 -9.67
C GLU A 223 7.88 24.20 -9.95
N SER A 224 7.63 22.90 -9.93
CA SER A 224 6.34 22.30 -10.29
C SER A 224 6.01 21.14 -9.38
N SER A 225 4.73 21.01 -9.02
CA SER A 225 4.21 19.87 -8.25
C SER A 225 3.56 18.84 -9.17
N LEU A 226 3.67 17.56 -8.81
CA LEU A 226 3.00 16.43 -9.45
C LEU A 226 2.50 15.46 -8.38
N ILE A 227 1.55 14.59 -8.76
CA ILE A 227 1.05 13.51 -7.91
C ILE A 227 1.59 12.20 -8.45
N MET A 228 2.11 11.34 -7.57
CA MET A 228 2.69 10.04 -7.95
C MET A 228 1.59 8.99 -8.09
N GLU A 229 1.29 8.59 -9.32
CA GLU A 229 0.31 7.54 -9.64
C GLU A 229 0.97 6.35 -10.37
N ASN A 230 2.20 6.53 -10.83
CA ASN A 230 3.03 5.51 -11.51
C ASN A 230 4.50 5.93 -11.49
N ASN A 231 5.39 5.05 -11.96
CA ASN A 231 6.78 5.40 -12.20
C ASN A 231 6.88 6.48 -13.28
N LEU A 232 7.61 7.54 -13.00
CA LEU A 232 7.71 8.69 -13.89
C LEU A 232 9.18 9.10 -14.08
N THR A 233 9.50 9.54 -15.29
CA THR A 233 10.77 10.21 -15.59
C THR A 233 10.45 11.62 -16.09
N VAL A 234 11.04 12.62 -15.44
CA VAL A 234 10.93 14.02 -15.85
C VAL A 234 12.30 14.55 -16.24
N ASP A 235 12.33 15.33 -17.30
CA ASP A 235 13.54 15.89 -17.85
C ASP A 235 13.42 17.41 -17.94
N ALA A 236 14.34 18.15 -17.30
CA ALA A 236 14.40 19.60 -17.38
C ALA A 236 15.23 20.04 -18.58
N VAL A 237 14.66 20.87 -19.41
CA VAL A 237 15.33 21.45 -20.57
C VAL A 237 15.86 22.83 -20.21
N PHE A 238 17.18 22.98 -20.27
CA PHE A 238 17.87 24.25 -20.11
C PHE A 238 18.39 24.74 -21.45
N GLN A 239 18.42 26.04 -21.59
CA GLN A 239 18.99 26.70 -22.75
C GLN A 239 20.03 27.74 -22.32
N LYS A 240 21.18 27.76 -22.99
CA LYS A 240 22.19 28.82 -22.77
C LYS A 240 21.58 30.18 -23.07
N ILE A 241 21.80 31.13 -22.16
CA ILE A 241 21.38 32.51 -22.36
C ILE A 241 22.41 33.16 -23.27
N THR A 242 21.96 33.67 -24.42
CA THR A 242 22.74 34.44 -25.38
C THR A 242 22.22 35.86 -25.39
N LEU A 243 23.01 36.82 -25.85
CA LEU A 243 22.54 38.20 -25.98
C LEU A 243 21.30 38.31 -26.85
N SER A 244 21.24 37.54 -27.94
CA SER A 244 20.10 37.47 -28.84
C SER A 244 18.84 36.85 -28.19
N SER A 245 19.01 36.10 -27.06
CA SER A 245 17.91 35.48 -26.33
C SER A 245 17.34 36.32 -25.18
N LEU A 246 17.93 37.50 -24.93
CA LEU A 246 17.44 38.44 -23.92
C LEU A 246 16.08 39.03 -24.33
N SER A 247 15.28 39.34 -23.33
CA SER A 247 13.85 39.72 -23.54
C SER A 247 13.70 41.00 -24.41
N SER A 248 14.63 41.92 -24.36
CA SER A 248 14.64 43.18 -25.08
C SER A 248 15.54 43.20 -26.32
N ALA A 249 16.18 42.07 -26.66
CA ALA A 249 17.07 42.02 -27.83
C ALA A 249 16.27 42.05 -29.14
N LYS A 250 16.57 42.99 -29.99
CA LYS A 250 15.92 43.18 -31.29
C LYS A 250 16.92 42.93 -32.42
N SER A 251 16.65 41.97 -33.28
CA SER A 251 17.50 41.73 -34.46
C SER A 251 17.38 42.88 -35.45
N ILE A 252 18.53 43.32 -35.90
CA ILE A 252 18.67 44.37 -36.92
C ILE A 252 19.35 43.85 -38.21
N GLY A 253 19.52 42.51 -38.29
CA GLY A 253 20.04 41.79 -39.45
C GLY A 253 21.48 41.31 -39.29
N SER A 254 21.86 40.25 -40.03
CA SER A 254 23.22 39.70 -40.11
C SER A 254 23.90 39.44 -38.75
N ASN A 255 23.16 38.81 -37.80
CA ASN A 255 23.61 38.54 -36.41
C ASN A 255 23.92 39.81 -35.59
N TRP A 256 23.43 40.95 -36.01
CA TRP A 256 23.45 42.18 -35.23
C TRP A 256 22.14 42.36 -34.48
N PHE A 257 22.29 42.88 -33.25
CA PHE A 257 21.15 43.09 -32.34
C PHE A 257 21.27 44.46 -31.65
N GLU A 258 20.10 45.05 -31.41
CA GLU A 258 19.92 46.20 -30.54
C GLU A 258 19.35 45.75 -29.21
N HIS A 259 19.91 46.22 -28.10
CA HIS A 259 19.50 45.89 -26.75
C HIS A 259 19.80 47.07 -25.80
N TRP A 260 19.26 47.09 -24.57
CA TRP A 260 19.63 48.10 -23.57
C TRP A 260 21.14 48.12 -23.30
N PHE A 261 21.82 46.98 -23.50
CA PHE A 261 23.31 46.91 -23.38
C PHE A 261 24.01 47.70 -24.47
N GLY A 262 23.42 47.85 -25.63
CA GLY A 262 23.97 48.54 -26.78
C GLY A 262 23.79 47.76 -28.08
N TYR A 263 24.57 48.08 -29.11
CA TYR A 263 24.58 47.33 -30.37
C TYR A 263 25.67 46.29 -30.35
N PHE A 264 25.34 45.06 -30.70
CA PHE A 264 26.29 43.96 -30.69
C PHE A 264 26.06 42.99 -31.85
N TYR A 265 27.16 42.37 -32.26
CA TYR A 265 27.18 41.23 -33.18
C TYR A 265 27.47 39.98 -32.35
N GLU A 266 26.67 38.96 -32.49
CA GLU A 266 26.85 37.69 -31.75
C GLU A 266 27.51 36.65 -32.66
N ASP A 267 28.64 36.09 -32.21
CA ASP A 267 29.35 35.02 -32.89
C ASP A 267 29.00 33.65 -32.28
N SER A 268 29.04 32.61 -33.08
CA SER A 268 28.74 31.22 -32.66
C SER A 268 29.72 30.64 -31.62
N SER A 269 30.89 31.28 -31.45
CA SER A 269 31.92 30.85 -30.47
C SER A 269 31.62 31.27 -29.03
N GLY A 270 30.58 32.09 -28.77
CA GLY A 270 30.26 32.66 -27.46
C GLY A 270 30.95 34.03 -27.21
N TRP A 271 31.67 34.57 -28.20
CA TRP A 271 32.11 35.92 -28.22
C TRP A 271 31.08 36.81 -28.90
N ALA A 272 31.08 38.07 -28.51
CA ALA A 272 30.31 39.10 -29.20
C ALA A 272 31.15 40.31 -29.49
N TYR A 273 30.85 41.03 -30.57
CA TYR A 273 31.44 42.31 -30.82
C TYR A 273 30.45 43.41 -30.41
N HIS A 274 30.86 44.22 -29.42
CA HIS A 274 30.04 45.33 -28.92
C HIS A 274 30.58 46.64 -29.50
N THR A 275 29.70 47.50 -29.98
CA THR A 275 30.12 48.76 -30.66
C THR A 275 30.96 49.68 -29.76
N GLU A 276 30.79 49.60 -28.44
CA GLU A 276 31.50 50.44 -27.47
C GLU A 276 32.73 49.77 -26.84
N PHE A 277 32.65 48.42 -26.63
CA PHE A 277 33.67 47.67 -25.89
C PHE A 277 34.56 46.81 -26.77
N GLY A 278 34.26 46.72 -28.10
CA GLY A 278 34.97 45.79 -29.00
C GLY A 278 34.56 44.33 -28.76
N TRP A 279 35.49 43.40 -29.00
CA TRP A 279 35.27 42.00 -28.72
C TRP A 279 35.15 41.74 -27.23
N ILE A 280 34.06 41.11 -26.82
CA ILE A 280 33.74 40.78 -25.43
C ILE A 280 33.38 39.31 -25.30
N TYR A 281 33.73 38.71 -24.15
CA TYR A 281 33.28 37.42 -23.75
C TYR A 281 32.19 37.58 -22.68
N LEU A 282 31.11 36.83 -22.75
CA LEU A 282 29.87 37.07 -22.00
C LEU A 282 29.55 35.99 -21.00
N ALA A 283 29.06 36.38 -19.82
CA ALA A 283 28.42 35.54 -18.85
C ALA A 283 27.12 36.23 -18.39
N ILE A 284 26.00 35.88 -19.04
CA ILE A 284 24.70 36.50 -18.80
C ILE A 284 24.04 35.76 -17.61
N GLN A 285 23.52 36.54 -16.66
CA GLN A 285 22.85 36.01 -15.48
C GLN A 285 21.35 35.75 -15.75
N ASN A 286 20.69 35.01 -14.88
CA ASN A 286 19.28 34.68 -15.01
C ASN A 286 18.35 35.89 -14.85
N ASP A 287 18.83 36.98 -14.23
CA ASP A 287 18.14 38.26 -14.08
C ASP A 287 18.43 39.22 -15.25
N GLU A 288 18.99 38.68 -16.33
CA GLU A 288 19.44 39.42 -17.53
C GLU A 288 20.53 40.45 -17.26
N SER A 289 21.16 40.49 -16.08
CA SER A 289 22.39 41.23 -15.87
C SER A 289 23.57 40.57 -16.60
N ILE A 290 24.54 41.35 -16.99
CA ILE A 290 25.61 40.92 -17.88
C ILE A 290 26.95 41.11 -17.20
N TRP A 291 27.66 40.00 -16.99
CA TRP A 291 29.10 40.01 -16.82
C TRP A 291 29.73 39.90 -18.20
N PHE A 292 30.67 40.78 -18.50
CA PHE A 292 31.44 40.66 -19.72
C PHE A 292 32.91 40.97 -19.49
N TRP A 293 33.74 40.25 -20.18
CA TRP A 293 35.19 40.51 -20.22
C TRP A 293 35.54 41.19 -21.51
N SER A 294 36.42 42.20 -21.44
CA SER A 294 37.04 42.81 -22.58
C SER A 294 38.53 42.95 -22.33
N GLU A 295 39.33 42.92 -23.39
CA GLU A 295 40.81 43.09 -23.31
C GLU A 295 41.21 44.38 -22.62
N ASN A 296 40.43 45.44 -22.78
CA ASN A 296 40.73 46.76 -22.26
C ASN A 296 40.33 46.97 -20.80
N PHE A 297 39.27 46.29 -20.31
CA PHE A 297 38.65 46.63 -19.03
C PHE A 297 38.58 45.47 -18.07
N SER A 298 39.02 44.26 -18.47
CA SER A 298 38.84 43.05 -17.67
C SER A 298 37.35 42.71 -17.48
N TRP A 299 36.97 42.11 -16.37
CA TRP A 299 35.57 41.78 -16.10
C TRP A 299 34.77 42.97 -15.59
N LEU A 300 33.69 43.27 -16.29
CA LEU A 300 32.70 44.26 -15.91
C LEU A 300 31.32 43.63 -15.74
N TRP A 301 30.58 44.13 -14.77
CA TRP A 301 29.16 43.77 -14.58
C TRP A 301 28.27 44.99 -14.82
N VAL A 302 27.11 44.76 -15.42
CA VAL A 302 26.13 45.78 -15.73
C VAL A 302 24.72 45.20 -15.78
N ASN A 303 23.72 46.00 -15.39
CA ASN A 303 22.32 45.77 -15.67
C ASN A 303 21.72 47.00 -16.39
N GLU A 304 20.44 46.87 -16.82
CA GLU A 304 19.79 47.95 -17.56
C GLU A 304 19.79 49.29 -16.80
N SER A 305 19.53 49.25 -15.49
CA SER A 305 19.48 50.48 -14.66
C SER A 305 20.85 51.13 -14.51
N THR A 306 21.90 50.35 -14.35
CA THR A 306 23.27 50.90 -14.20
C THR A 306 23.87 51.33 -15.54
N ARG A 307 23.52 50.61 -16.63
CA ARG A 307 23.90 50.96 -18.01
C ARG A 307 23.38 52.33 -18.40
N GLY A 308 22.11 52.63 -18.08
CA GLY A 308 21.51 53.94 -18.35
C GLY A 308 22.22 55.11 -17.66
N LYS A 309 23.02 54.84 -16.63
CA LYS A 309 23.84 55.79 -15.88
C LYS A 309 25.32 55.74 -16.24
N ASN A 310 25.70 54.91 -17.22
CA ASN A 310 27.08 54.56 -17.58
C ASN A 310 27.92 54.04 -16.40
N LEU A 311 27.27 53.34 -15.44
CA LEU A 311 27.92 52.76 -14.28
C LEU A 311 28.09 51.25 -14.47
N TYR A 312 29.29 50.77 -14.20
CA TYR A 312 29.68 49.37 -14.29
C TYR A 312 30.40 48.95 -13.02
N TRP A 313 30.18 47.72 -12.55
CA TRP A 313 31.03 47.14 -11.51
C TRP A 313 32.26 46.55 -12.16
N LYS A 314 33.45 46.91 -11.67
CA LYS A 314 34.71 46.41 -12.16
C LYS A 314 35.32 45.44 -11.17
N GLU A 315 35.47 44.19 -11.61
CA GLU A 315 35.74 43.06 -10.69
C GLU A 315 37.15 43.11 -10.09
N ASP A 316 38.13 43.50 -10.85
CA ASP A 316 39.51 43.63 -10.38
C ASP A 316 39.72 44.82 -9.41
N GLU A 317 38.92 45.85 -9.49
CA GLU A 317 38.89 46.96 -8.54
C GLU A 317 37.94 46.76 -7.38
N LYS A 318 37.03 45.75 -7.45
CA LYS A 318 35.92 45.54 -6.49
C LYS A 318 35.14 46.83 -6.23
N SER A 319 34.92 47.63 -7.27
CA SER A 319 34.32 48.96 -7.20
C SER A 319 33.50 49.30 -8.43
N TRP A 320 32.61 50.28 -8.25
CA TRP A 320 31.94 50.91 -9.37
C TRP A 320 32.91 51.79 -10.16
N VAL A 321 32.69 51.82 -11.49
CA VAL A 321 33.40 52.70 -12.41
C VAL A 321 32.37 53.42 -13.30
N TYR A 322 32.69 54.62 -13.71
CA TYR A 322 31.85 55.43 -14.59
C TYR A 322 32.59 55.71 -15.91
N PHE A 323 31.90 55.43 -17.00
CA PHE A 323 32.41 55.72 -18.34
C PHE A 323 31.67 56.92 -18.94
N PRO A 324 32.30 58.05 -19.17
CA PRO A 324 31.64 59.26 -19.68
C PRO A 324 31.25 59.15 -21.15
N LEU A 325 32.08 58.49 -21.94
CA LEU A 325 31.90 58.19 -23.35
C LEU A 325 32.57 56.85 -23.64
N ILE A 326 31.78 55.88 -24.05
CA ILE A 326 32.31 54.57 -24.33
C ILE A 326 32.43 54.40 -25.86
N ASN A 327 33.63 54.23 -26.32
CA ASN A 327 33.94 53.76 -27.67
C ASN A 327 35.24 52.94 -27.64
N PRO A 328 35.52 52.12 -28.64
CA PRO A 328 36.71 51.24 -28.63
C PRO A 328 38.05 51.99 -28.56
N SER A 329 38.05 53.27 -28.88
CA SER A 329 39.25 54.12 -28.85
C SER A 329 39.39 54.93 -27.56
N ASN A 330 38.35 55.08 -26.77
CA ASN A 330 38.35 55.83 -25.53
C ASN A 330 38.40 54.86 -24.31
N LYS A 331 39.57 54.96 -23.62
CA LYS A 331 39.88 54.02 -22.52
C LYS A 331 39.91 54.71 -21.15
N ILE A 332 39.17 55.81 -21.01
CA ILE A 332 39.13 56.60 -19.79
C ILE A 332 37.87 56.26 -19.01
N TYR A 333 38.02 55.93 -17.73
CA TYR A 333 36.93 55.79 -16.80
C TYR A 333 37.25 56.42 -15.45
N TYR A 334 36.23 56.81 -14.69
CA TYR A 334 36.37 57.23 -13.31
C TYR A 334 36.23 56.08 -12.36
N SER A 335 37.25 55.81 -11.55
CA SER A 335 37.19 54.78 -10.50
C SER A 335 36.73 55.41 -9.18
N TYR A 336 35.60 54.89 -8.63
CA TYR A 336 35.10 55.37 -7.34
C TYR A 336 35.95 54.90 -6.18
N ASN A 337 36.64 53.78 -6.30
CA ASN A 337 37.58 53.30 -5.29
C ASN A 337 38.80 54.19 -5.20
N ASN A 338 39.37 54.55 -6.32
CA ASN A 338 40.60 55.36 -6.43
C ASN A 338 40.31 56.85 -6.43
N GLN A 339 39.02 57.24 -6.59
CA GLN A 339 38.56 58.63 -6.66
C GLN A 339 39.29 59.46 -7.74
N GLN A 340 39.61 58.82 -8.86
CA GLN A 340 40.33 59.46 -9.96
C GLN A 340 39.92 58.91 -11.31
N TRP A 341 40.27 59.71 -12.33
CA TRP A 341 40.19 59.28 -13.72
C TRP A 341 41.37 58.39 -14.06
N ILE A 342 41.09 57.26 -14.67
CA ILE A 342 42.13 56.29 -15.10
C ILE A 342 42.06 56.19 -16.60
N GLU A 343 43.25 56.39 -17.23
CA GLU A 343 43.47 56.10 -18.65
C GLU A 343 44.18 54.75 -18.77
N GLN A 344 43.56 53.79 -19.48
CA GLN A 344 44.23 52.53 -19.73
C GLN A 344 45.18 52.61 -20.90
N ASN A 345 46.46 52.43 -20.64
CA ASN A 345 47.45 52.25 -21.66
C ASN A 345 47.24 50.95 -22.43
N LEU A 346 47.13 51.01 -23.74
CA LEU A 346 47.14 49.83 -24.59
C LEU A 346 48.42 49.01 -24.36
N PRO A 347 48.32 47.67 -24.21
CA PRO A 347 49.51 46.88 -24.54
C PRO A 347 49.83 47.15 -26.01
N THR A 348 51.02 47.66 -26.24
CA THR A 348 51.56 47.83 -27.61
C THR A 348 51.47 46.51 -28.32
N SER A 349 50.59 46.42 -29.37
CA SER A 349 50.44 45.24 -30.17
C SER A 349 51.80 44.77 -30.66
N LYS A 350 52.28 43.64 -30.15
CA LYS A 350 53.27 42.88 -30.88
C LYS A 350 52.62 42.37 -32.15
N ARG A 351 52.95 42.91 -33.27
CA ARG A 351 52.63 42.39 -34.60
C ARG A 351 53.08 40.94 -34.74
#